data_f2b4debe1382e9656e36050a541053b4
#
_entry.id   f2b4debe1382e9656e36050a541053b4
#
_cell.length_a   1.000
_cell.length_b   1.000
_cell.length_c   1.000
_cell.angle_alpha   90.00
_cell.angle_beta   90.00
_cell.angle_gamma   90.00
#
_symmetry.space_group_name_H-M   'P 1'
#
loop_
_entity.id
_entity.type
_entity.pdbx_description
1 polymer ?
#
loop_
_entity_poly.entity_id
_entity_poly.type
_entity_poly.pdbx_seq_one_letter_code
_entity_poly.pdbx_strand_id
1 'polypeptide(L)'
;MEDNKKEEKNEIKEEAKVIYKDKVIEESKEIKSNYKENNNSQKEENITKDIQNNNNINLIDDILNPENDKIKEKEKKKLEKQERKNKLLAKKHKSPEEIENEKIFSENNEILINFLGDSITEGLKWQKKEIFCFYLSKWLNIRINNQGYHATRIARQDDDDKDFNFRLKDLDEKADFTFIFGGTNDYGMGEADLGDINSDSYYTFYGALKNLVKDLLKKFNNDKICFILPLSRFEEDKIIKHGTLERYREIIKEICDLNNIDYLDLCKELPIPDTGGKSQYFKDGLHPNKQGHKIIARNIIKYLKQ
;
A
#
# COMPACT_ATOMS: atom_id res chain seq x y z
N MET A 1 -37.58 13.19 29.29
CA MET A 1 -36.30 12.43 29.10
C MET A 1 -36.50 11.08 28.38
N GLU A 2 -37.65 10.44 28.48
CA GLU A 2 -37.90 9.18 27.73
C GLU A 2 -38.25 9.41 26.26
N ASP A 3 -38.87 10.52 25.91
CA ASP A 3 -39.26 10.81 24.54
C ASP A 3 -38.04 11.13 23.64
N ASN A 4 -37.04 11.86 24.13
CA ASN A 4 -35.80 12.13 23.36
C ASN A 4 -35.01 10.84 23.06
N LYS A 5 -35.04 9.84 23.95
CA LYS A 5 -34.39 8.54 23.71
C LYS A 5 -35.09 7.69 22.67
N LYS A 6 -36.37 7.94 22.43
CA LYS A 6 -37.16 7.23 21.40
C LYS A 6 -36.93 7.83 20.02
N GLU A 7 -36.78 9.15 19.92
CA GLU A 7 -36.45 9.84 18.68
C GLU A 7 -35.02 9.51 18.21
N GLU A 8 -34.05 9.57 19.09
CA GLU A 8 -32.66 9.20 18.80
C GLU A 8 -32.49 7.74 18.34
N LYS A 9 -33.28 6.81 18.92
CA LYS A 9 -33.33 5.41 18.48
C LYS A 9 -34.00 5.23 17.11
N ASN A 10 -34.91 6.09 16.73
CA ASN A 10 -35.55 6.01 15.42
C ASN A 10 -34.68 6.61 14.32
N GLU A 11 -33.95 7.69 14.59
CA GLU A 11 -32.94 8.23 13.67
C GLU A 11 -31.83 7.22 13.38
N ILE A 12 -31.27 6.59 14.41
CA ILE A 12 -30.23 5.54 14.25
C ILE A 12 -30.77 4.34 13.45
N LYS A 13 -32.05 4.02 13.56
CA LYS A 13 -32.67 2.94 12.76
C LYS A 13 -32.82 3.31 11.28
N GLU A 14 -33.15 4.55 10.99
CA GLU A 14 -33.28 5.02 9.59
C GLU A 14 -31.92 5.14 8.91
N GLU A 15 -30.90 5.67 9.59
CA GLU A 15 -29.53 5.68 9.08
C GLU A 15 -28.98 4.26 8.81
N ALA A 16 -29.24 3.32 9.72
CA ALA A 16 -28.83 1.93 9.53
C ALA A 16 -29.51 1.27 8.31
N LYS A 17 -30.76 1.64 7.99
CA LYS A 17 -31.47 1.14 6.81
C LYS A 17 -30.89 1.70 5.50
N VAL A 18 -30.48 2.96 5.50
CA VAL A 18 -29.85 3.59 4.33
C VAL A 18 -28.50 2.95 4.05
N ILE A 19 -27.65 2.79 5.07
CA ILE A 19 -26.33 2.16 4.96
C ILE A 19 -26.45 0.70 4.48
N TYR A 20 -27.44 -0.04 4.96
CA TYR A 20 -27.65 -1.44 4.54
C TYR A 20 -28.11 -1.51 3.08
N LYS A 21 -28.99 -0.61 2.66
CA LYS A 21 -29.49 -0.54 1.29
C LYS A 21 -28.37 -0.22 0.29
N ASP A 22 -27.50 0.71 0.63
CA ASP A 22 -26.36 1.07 -0.22
C ASP A 22 -25.36 -0.07 -0.34
N LYS A 23 -25.10 -0.80 0.76
CA LYS A 23 -24.21 -1.94 0.78
C LYS A 23 -24.72 -3.12 -0.06
N VAL A 24 -26.03 -3.40 -0.02
CA VAL A 24 -26.67 -4.43 -0.86
C VAL A 24 -26.66 -4.07 -2.33
N ILE A 25 -26.76 -2.76 -2.66
CA ILE A 25 -26.66 -2.27 -4.04
C ILE A 25 -25.22 -2.41 -4.55
N GLU A 26 -24.23 -2.16 -3.71
CA GLU A 26 -22.81 -2.27 -4.06
C GLU A 26 -22.38 -3.73 -4.26
N GLU A 27 -22.77 -4.62 -3.35
CA GLU A 27 -22.55 -6.08 -3.47
C GLU A 27 -23.24 -6.68 -4.71
N SER A 28 -24.45 -6.20 -5.05
CA SER A 28 -25.16 -6.63 -6.25
C SER A 28 -24.53 -6.13 -7.55
N LYS A 29 -23.86 -4.99 -7.53
CA LYS A 29 -23.07 -4.47 -8.67
C LYS A 29 -21.78 -5.27 -8.84
N GLU A 30 -21.12 -5.63 -7.76
CA GLU A 30 -19.88 -6.43 -7.77
C GLU A 30 -20.14 -7.86 -8.26
N ILE A 31 -21.26 -8.47 -7.86
CA ILE A 31 -21.72 -9.76 -8.37
C ILE A 31 -22.02 -9.68 -9.86
N LYS A 32 -22.68 -8.61 -10.34
CA LYS A 32 -22.97 -8.41 -11.77
C LYS A 32 -21.70 -8.16 -12.60
N SER A 33 -20.68 -7.48 -12.07
CA SER A 33 -19.42 -7.26 -12.78
C SER A 33 -18.61 -8.56 -12.91
N ASN A 34 -18.58 -9.38 -11.88
CA ASN A 34 -17.89 -10.65 -11.86
C ASN A 34 -18.56 -11.74 -12.73
N TYR A 35 -19.89 -11.60 -12.97
CA TYR A 35 -20.64 -12.51 -13.86
C TYR A 35 -20.52 -12.16 -15.34
N LYS A 36 -20.32 -10.88 -15.69
CA LYS A 36 -20.11 -10.46 -17.09
C LYS A 36 -18.81 -10.95 -17.70
N GLU A 37 -17.80 -11.24 -16.89
CA GLU A 37 -16.53 -11.76 -17.38
C GLU A 37 -16.54 -13.27 -17.69
N ASN A 38 -17.58 -14.01 -17.32
CA ASN A 38 -17.50 -15.47 -17.32
C ASN A 38 -18.61 -16.25 -18.01
N ASN A 39 -19.65 -15.72 -18.69
CA ASN A 39 -20.61 -16.61 -19.37
C ASN A 39 -21.52 -16.02 -20.47
N ASN A 40 -21.88 -16.94 -21.38
CA ASN A 40 -22.71 -16.86 -22.57
C ASN A 40 -24.18 -16.46 -22.33
N SER A 41 -24.74 -15.71 -23.29
CA SER A 41 -25.99 -14.95 -23.33
C SER A 41 -27.36 -15.67 -23.17
N GLN A 42 -27.43 -16.96 -22.95
CA GLN A 42 -28.72 -17.69 -22.85
C GLN A 42 -29.19 -18.01 -21.41
N LYS A 43 -28.37 -17.79 -20.40
CA LYS A 43 -28.76 -18.00 -18.98
C LYS A 43 -29.26 -16.73 -18.27
N GLU A 44 -29.05 -15.56 -18.85
CA GLU A 44 -29.39 -14.28 -18.21
C GLU A 44 -30.91 -14.01 -18.13
N GLU A 45 -31.72 -14.47 -19.11
CA GLU A 45 -33.18 -14.24 -19.10
C GLU A 45 -33.94 -15.00 -18.02
N ASN A 46 -33.49 -16.19 -17.66
CA ASN A 46 -34.15 -17.00 -16.63
C ASN A 46 -33.84 -16.53 -15.20
N ILE A 47 -32.61 -16.10 -14.94
CA ILE A 47 -32.19 -15.61 -13.62
C ILE A 47 -32.83 -14.24 -13.31
N THR A 48 -33.01 -13.38 -14.30
CA THR A 48 -33.63 -12.06 -14.11
C THR A 48 -35.14 -12.16 -13.81
N LYS A 49 -35.82 -13.16 -14.37
CA LYS A 49 -37.25 -13.47 -14.06
C LYS A 49 -37.43 -14.05 -12.66
N ASP A 50 -36.52 -14.90 -12.19
CA ASP A 50 -36.58 -15.50 -10.85
C ASP A 50 -36.28 -14.46 -9.76
N ILE A 51 -35.40 -13.52 -10.00
CA ILE A 51 -35.09 -12.42 -9.05
C ILE A 51 -36.26 -11.43 -8.98
N GLN A 52 -36.93 -11.11 -10.08
CA GLN A 52 -38.08 -10.21 -10.06
C GLN A 52 -39.34 -10.83 -9.44
N ASN A 53 -39.56 -12.14 -9.59
CA ASN A 53 -40.73 -12.84 -8.98
C ASN A 53 -40.53 -13.11 -7.50
N ASN A 54 -39.33 -13.37 -7.00
CA ASN A 54 -39.07 -13.62 -5.58
C ASN A 54 -39.02 -12.35 -4.71
N ASN A 55 -38.68 -11.18 -5.29
CA ASN A 55 -38.56 -9.95 -4.49
C ASN A 55 -39.89 -9.25 -4.20
N ASN A 56 -40.98 -9.56 -4.90
CA ASN A 56 -42.27 -8.87 -4.72
C ASN A 56 -43.27 -9.60 -3.78
N ILE A 57 -43.06 -10.86 -3.46
CA ILE A 57 -43.99 -11.62 -2.61
C ILE A 57 -43.51 -11.71 -1.14
N ASN A 58 -42.17 -11.73 -0.92
CA ASN A 58 -41.61 -11.89 0.42
C ASN A 58 -41.50 -10.59 1.22
N LEU A 59 -41.58 -9.41 0.60
CA LEU A 59 -41.39 -8.14 1.31
C LEU A 59 -42.62 -7.70 2.13
N ILE A 60 -43.81 -8.14 1.78
CA ILE A 60 -45.07 -7.77 2.48
C ILE A 60 -45.35 -8.72 3.64
N ASP A 61 -45.07 -10.01 3.49
CA ASP A 61 -45.25 -11.00 4.58
C ASP A 61 -44.17 -10.86 5.67
N ASP A 62 -43.01 -10.37 5.36
CA ASP A 62 -41.91 -10.13 6.32
C ASP A 62 -42.17 -8.94 7.27
N ILE A 63 -43.04 -8.01 6.89
CA ILE A 63 -43.34 -6.80 7.70
C ILE A 63 -44.42 -7.07 8.75
N LEU A 64 -45.23 -8.11 8.56
CA LEU A 64 -46.43 -8.34 9.37
C LEU A 64 -46.32 -9.51 10.36
N ASN A 65 -45.23 -10.24 10.44
CA ASN A 65 -45.11 -11.42 11.29
C ASN A 65 -44.12 -11.22 12.46
N PRO A 66 -44.60 -11.20 13.73
CA PRO A 66 -43.73 -11.01 14.91
C PRO A 66 -42.71 -12.13 15.17
N GLU A 67 -42.84 -13.28 14.51
CA GLU A 67 -41.85 -14.37 14.60
C GLU A 67 -40.57 -14.05 13.80
N ASN A 68 -40.67 -13.25 12.74
CA ASN A 68 -39.51 -12.83 11.93
C ASN A 68 -38.57 -11.87 12.67
N ASP A 69 -39.11 -11.06 13.60
CA ASP A 69 -38.27 -10.18 14.44
C ASP A 69 -37.38 -11.01 15.38
N LYS A 70 -37.83 -12.15 15.86
CA LYS A 70 -37.02 -13.05 16.68
C LYS A 70 -35.91 -13.76 15.85
N ILE A 71 -36.20 -14.07 14.59
CA ILE A 71 -35.25 -14.69 13.69
C ILE A 71 -34.18 -13.64 13.30
N LYS A 72 -34.59 -12.43 12.90
CA LYS A 72 -33.70 -11.30 12.58
C LYS A 72 -32.80 -10.92 13.78
N GLU A 73 -33.36 -10.94 15.00
CA GLU A 73 -32.56 -10.67 16.20
C GLU A 73 -31.57 -11.80 16.52
N LYS A 74 -31.91 -13.06 16.26
CA LYS A 74 -30.99 -14.20 16.39
C LYS A 74 -29.87 -14.14 15.35
N GLU A 75 -30.17 -13.78 14.10
CA GLU A 75 -29.19 -13.63 13.03
C GLU A 75 -28.27 -12.45 13.30
N LYS A 76 -28.81 -11.31 13.73
CA LYS A 76 -28.05 -10.16 14.18
C LYS A 76 -27.07 -10.51 15.30
N LYS A 77 -27.53 -11.21 16.33
CA LYS A 77 -26.68 -11.68 17.44
C LYS A 77 -25.61 -12.67 16.97
N LYS A 78 -25.93 -13.51 15.98
CA LYS A 78 -24.98 -14.45 15.36
C LYS A 78 -23.91 -13.71 14.56
N LEU A 79 -24.31 -12.70 13.80
CA LEU A 79 -23.40 -11.84 13.03
C LEU A 79 -22.48 -11.03 13.96
N GLU A 80 -23.03 -10.37 14.98
CA GLU A 80 -22.24 -9.65 15.98
C GLU A 80 -21.26 -10.56 16.73
N LYS A 81 -21.66 -11.79 17.02
CA LYS A 81 -20.78 -12.79 17.64
C LYS A 81 -19.67 -13.23 16.69
N GLN A 82 -19.97 -13.36 15.40
CA GLN A 82 -18.98 -13.67 14.37
C GLN A 82 -18.01 -12.51 14.16
N GLU A 83 -18.50 -11.28 14.11
CA GLU A 83 -17.67 -10.08 14.01
C GLU A 83 -16.77 -9.90 15.24
N ARG A 84 -17.30 -10.12 16.46
CA ARG A 84 -16.49 -10.13 17.69
C ARG A 84 -15.42 -11.22 17.65
N LYS A 85 -15.76 -12.42 17.14
CA LYS A 85 -14.80 -13.51 16.96
C LYS A 85 -13.73 -13.15 15.93
N ASN A 86 -14.12 -12.55 14.82
CA ASN A 86 -13.19 -12.09 13.77
C ASN A 86 -12.29 -10.96 14.28
N LYS A 87 -12.84 -9.98 15.04
CA LYS A 87 -12.05 -8.93 15.71
C LYS A 87 -11.08 -9.51 16.76
N LEU A 88 -11.51 -10.54 17.50
CA LEU A 88 -10.64 -11.21 18.49
C LEU A 88 -9.53 -12.01 17.81
N LEU A 89 -9.83 -12.71 16.71
CA LEU A 89 -8.86 -13.42 15.88
C LEU A 89 -7.87 -12.45 15.21
N ALA A 90 -8.37 -11.32 14.70
CA ALA A 90 -7.53 -10.26 14.15
C ALA A 90 -6.59 -9.67 15.21
N LYS A 91 -7.07 -9.42 16.44
CA LYS A 91 -6.25 -8.97 17.57
C LYS A 91 -5.23 -10.02 18.01
N LYS A 92 -5.56 -11.31 17.94
CA LYS A 92 -4.68 -12.41 18.34
C LYS A 92 -3.48 -12.57 17.40
N HIS A 93 -3.57 -12.03 16.17
CA HIS A 93 -2.50 -12.06 15.16
C HIS A 93 -1.73 -10.74 15.02
N LYS A 94 -2.10 -9.69 15.78
CA LYS A 94 -1.37 -8.42 15.81
C LYS A 94 -0.36 -8.45 16.95
N SER A 95 0.85 -7.97 16.68
CA SER A 95 1.83 -7.74 17.76
C SER A 95 1.36 -6.59 18.65
N PRO A 96 1.83 -6.52 19.91
CA PRO A 96 1.57 -5.37 20.80
C PRO A 96 1.94 -4.04 20.13
N GLU A 97 3.02 -4.00 19.36
CA GLU A 97 3.50 -2.84 18.61
C GLU A 97 2.51 -2.43 17.51
N GLU A 98 1.91 -3.39 16.79
CA GLU A 98 0.88 -3.11 15.77
C GLU A 98 -0.39 -2.51 16.39
N ILE A 99 -0.76 -2.95 17.60
CA ILE A 99 -1.92 -2.45 18.33
C ILE A 99 -1.68 -1.02 18.83
N GLU A 100 -0.48 -0.74 19.33
CA GLU A 100 -0.09 0.58 19.80
C GLU A 100 0.00 1.58 18.64
N ASN A 101 0.57 1.17 17.52
CA ASN A 101 0.62 1.98 16.30
C ASN A 101 -0.77 2.35 15.80
N GLU A 102 -1.73 1.41 15.80
CA GLU A 102 -3.13 1.73 15.45
C GLU A 102 -3.75 2.79 16.38
N LYS A 103 -3.42 2.79 17.65
CA LYS A 103 -3.93 3.82 18.58
C LYS A 103 -3.35 5.20 18.30
N ILE A 104 -2.05 5.28 17.98
CA ILE A 104 -1.37 6.56 17.74
C ILE A 104 -1.87 7.21 16.44
N PHE A 105 -2.20 6.42 15.41
CA PHE A 105 -2.58 6.91 14.08
C PHE A 105 -4.07 6.74 13.76
N SER A 106 -4.87 6.09 14.65
CA SER A 106 -6.30 5.79 14.39
C SER A 106 -7.21 7.02 14.33
N GLU A 107 -6.73 8.18 14.77
CA GLU A 107 -7.48 9.42 14.72
C GLU A 107 -7.27 10.21 13.41
N ASN A 108 -6.35 9.80 12.54
CA ASN A 108 -5.94 10.54 11.35
C ASN A 108 -6.10 9.74 10.05
N ASN A 109 -7.33 9.58 9.58
CA ASN A 109 -7.61 9.11 8.21
C ASN A 109 -7.14 10.09 7.10
N GLU A 110 -6.53 11.20 7.48
CA GLU A 110 -6.14 12.28 6.57
C GLU A 110 -4.69 12.19 6.10
N ILE A 111 -3.81 11.48 6.82
CA ILE A 111 -2.40 11.36 6.43
C ILE A 111 -2.28 10.64 5.09
N LEU A 112 -1.57 11.29 4.16
CA LEU A 112 -1.25 10.76 2.85
C LEU A 112 0.27 10.64 2.69
N ILE A 113 0.75 9.45 2.31
CA ILE A 113 2.16 9.20 2.05
C ILE A 113 2.38 8.80 0.60
N ASN A 114 3.27 9.49 -0.09
CA ASN A 114 3.79 9.08 -1.39
C ASN A 114 4.91 8.05 -1.24
N PHE A 115 4.92 7.07 -2.13
CA PHE A 115 6.06 6.19 -2.37
C PHE A 115 6.41 6.18 -3.86
N LEU A 116 7.54 6.75 -4.23
CA LEU A 116 8.13 6.61 -5.56
C LEU A 116 9.15 5.48 -5.50
N GLY A 117 9.00 4.45 -6.33
CA GLY A 117 9.87 3.30 -6.24
C GLY A 117 9.82 2.37 -7.46
N ASP A 118 10.51 1.24 -7.32
CA ASP A 118 10.60 0.18 -8.31
C ASP A 118 9.67 -1.01 -7.99
N SER A 119 10.04 -2.24 -8.41
CA SER A 119 9.29 -3.47 -8.16
C SER A 119 9.09 -3.80 -6.69
N ILE A 120 9.99 -3.37 -5.80
CA ILE A 120 9.85 -3.60 -4.35
C ILE A 120 8.69 -2.76 -3.80
N THR A 121 8.51 -1.56 -4.33
CA THR A 121 7.42 -0.65 -3.96
C THR A 121 6.10 -1.03 -4.65
N GLU A 122 6.14 -1.37 -5.95
CA GLU A 122 4.97 -1.82 -6.71
C GLU A 122 4.37 -3.09 -6.11
N GLY A 123 5.22 -4.02 -5.73
CA GLY A 123 4.87 -5.38 -5.34
C GLY A 123 4.62 -6.27 -6.55
N LEU A 124 5.08 -7.50 -6.47
CA LEU A 124 4.83 -8.49 -7.50
C LEU A 124 3.33 -8.79 -7.59
N LYS A 125 2.80 -9.10 -8.78
CA LYS A 125 1.34 -9.25 -9.09
C LYS A 125 0.56 -10.03 -8.03
N TRP A 126 1.16 -11.03 -7.41
CA TRP A 126 0.57 -11.91 -6.39
C TRP A 126 0.83 -11.46 -4.94
N GLN A 127 1.59 -10.35 -4.72
CA GLN A 127 1.95 -9.82 -3.39
C GLN A 127 1.19 -8.56 -2.99
N LYS A 128 0.31 -8.02 -3.82
CA LYS A 128 -0.32 -6.70 -3.59
C LYS A 128 -0.88 -6.47 -2.18
N LYS A 129 -1.33 -7.54 -1.50
CA LYS A 129 -1.79 -7.50 -0.10
C LYS A 129 -0.73 -7.93 0.92
N GLU A 130 0.54 -8.00 0.53
CA GLU A 130 1.65 -8.44 1.36
C GLU A 130 2.89 -7.54 1.23
N ILE A 131 2.75 -6.37 0.57
CA ILE A 131 3.80 -5.35 0.44
C ILE A 131 3.79 -4.38 1.61
N PHE A 132 4.91 -3.71 1.83
CA PHE A 132 5.05 -2.77 2.95
C PHE A 132 4.01 -1.63 2.89
N CYS A 133 3.68 -1.10 1.73
CA CYS A 133 2.63 -0.10 1.54
C CYS A 133 1.26 -0.58 2.05
N PHE A 134 0.90 -1.85 1.79
CA PHE A 134 -0.34 -2.44 2.31
C PHE A 134 -0.31 -2.53 3.84
N TYR A 135 0.83 -2.93 4.43
CA TYR A 135 0.95 -3.00 5.89
C TYR A 135 0.89 -1.63 6.53
N LEU A 136 1.56 -0.62 5.98
CA LEU A 136 1.48 0.76 6.45
C LEU A 136 0.05 1.27 6.43
N SER A 137 -0.64 1.18 5.29
CA SER A 137 -2.03 1.61 5.18
C SER A 137 -2.93 0.90 6.18
N LYS A 138 -2.74 -0.43 6.36
CA LYS A 138 -3.56 -1.23 7.28
C LYS A 138 -3.25 -0.96 8.76
N TRP A 139 -1.96 -0.81 9.12
CA TRP A 139 -1.56 -0.68 10.52
C TRP A 139 -1.72 0.73 11.05
N LEU A 140 -1.57 1.74 10.20
CA LEU A 140 -1.68 3.14 10.57
C LEU A 140 -3.02 3.77 10.19
N ASN A 141 -3.85 3.07 9.41
CA ASN A 141 -5.09 3.59 8.85
C ASN A 141 -4.88 4.89 8.05
N ILE A 142 -3.85 4.91 7.19
CA ILE A 142 -3.45 6.05 6.36
C ILE A 142 -3.63 5.76 4.88
N ARG A 143 -3.67 6.81 4.07
CA ARG A 143 -3.69 6.71 2.61
C ARG A 143 -2.26 6.61 2.07
N ILE A 144 -2.08 5.74 1.09
CA ILE A 144 -0.80 5.54 0.39
C ILE A 144 -1.00 5.82 -1.10
N ASN A 145 -0.23 6.75 -1.65
CA ASN A 145 -0.03 6.91 -3.08
C ASN A 145 1.19 6.07 -3.49
N ASN A 146 0.94 4.84 -3.95
CA ASN A 146 2.00 3.92 -4.36
C ASN A 146 2.34 4.11 -5.83
N GLN A 147 3.46 4.77 -6.11
CA GLN A 147 4.04 5.00 -7.43
C GLN A 147 5.25 4.08 -7.65
N GLY A 148 5.14 2.81 -7.26
CA GLY A 148 6.09 1.76 -7.63
C GLY A 148 5.87 1.31 -9.08
N TYR A 149 6.96 1.12 -9.83
CA TYR A 149 6.94 0.58 -11.19
C TYR A 149 8.16 -0.30 -11.41
N HIS A 150 7.91 -1.56 -11.75
CA HIS A 150 8.97 -2.58 -11.87
C HIS A 150 10.06 -2.20 -12.90
N ALA A 151 11.27 -2.65 -12.63
CA ALA A 151 12.45 -2.46 -13.45
C ALA A 151 12.87 -0.99 -13.71
N THR A 152 12.20 -0.01 -13.07
CA THR A 152 12.56 1.40 -13.24
C THR A 152 13.78 1.78 -12.41
N ARG A 153 14.49 2.80 -12.88
CA ARG A 153 15.75 3.30 -12.38
C ARG A 153 15.66 4.78 -12.03
N ILE A 154 16.61 5.28 -11.26
CA ILE A 154 16.77 6.70 -11.00
C ILE A 154 17.39 7.37 -12.23
N ALA A 155 18.47 6.77 -12.77
CA ALA A 155 19.12 7.24 -14.00
C ALA A 155 18.34 6.80 -15.24
N ARG A 156 18.14 7.73 -16.17
CA ARG A 156 17.51 7.49 -17.46
C ARG A 156 18.39 6.62 -18.34
N GLN A 157 17.79 5.70 -19.08
CA GLN A 157 18.52 4.85 -20.03
C GLN A 157 18.30 5.28 -21.49
N ASP A 158 17.09 5.71 -21.81
CA ASP A 158 16.68 6.23 -23.11
C ASP A 158 15.57 7.29 -22.95
N ASP A 159 15.19 7.94 -24.05
CA ASP A 159 14.20 9.05 -24.01
C ASP A 159 12.79 8.60 -23.65
N ASP A 160 12.46 7.35 -23.86
CA ASP A 160 11.13 6.75 -23.53
C ASP A 160 11.11 6.13 -22.14
N ASP A 161 12.20 6.18 -21.38
CA ASP A 161 12.32 5.57 -20.05
C ASP A 161 11.37 6.23 -19.05
N LYS A 162 10.68 5.39 -18.28
CA LYS A 162 9.84 5.80 -17.15
C LYS A 162 10.67 5.88 -15.87
N ASP A 163 11.80 6.56 -15.94
CA ASP A 163 12.69 6.80 -14.81
C ASP A 163 11.98 7.52 -13.64
N PHE A 164 12.63 7.62 -12.49
CA PHE A 164 12.05 8.26 -11.32
C PHE A 164 11.76 9.74 -11.56
N ASN A 165 12.60 10.45 -12.28
CA ASN A 165 12.38 11.86 -12.63
C ASN A 165 11.13 12.05 -13.49
N PHE A 166 10.90 11.16 -14.47
CA PHE A 166 9.68 11.19 -15.29
C PHE A 166 8.42 10.96 -14.46
N ARG A 167 8.46 10.05 -13.46
CA ARG A 167 7.30 9.67 -12.64
C ARG A 167 7.07 10.55 -11.42
N LEU A 168 7.95 11.51 -11.15
CA LEU A 168 7.79 12.48 -10.08
C LEU A 168 6.48 13.29 -10.20
N LYS A 169 5.96 13.47 -11.41
CA LYS A 169 4.67 14.11 -11.69
C LYS A 169 3.46 13.37 -11.11
N ASP A 170 3.60 12.05 -10.85
CA ASP A 170 2.52 11.19 -10.36
C ASP A 170 2.41 11.23 -8.83
N LEU A 171 3.30 11.98 -8.16
CA LEU A 171 3.25 12.21 -6.72
C LEU A 171 2.17 13.24 -6.39
N ASP A 172 1.40 12.97 -5.33
CA ASP A 172 0.42 13.91 -4.81
C ASP A 172 1.12 15.01 -4.00
N GLU A 173 1.00 16.26 -4.41
CA GLU A 173 1.64 17.42 -3.77
C GLU A 173 1.07 17.72 -2.37
N LYS A 174 -0.09 17.13 -2.02
CA LYS A 174 -0.71 17.26 -0.71
C LYS A 174 -0.23 16.20 0.29
N ALA A 175 0.69 15.33 -0.11
CA ALA A 175 1.20 14.29 0.76
C ALA A 175 1.94 14.89 1.97
N ASP A 176 1.75 14.28 3.12
CA ASP A 176 2.42 14.65 4.37
C ASP A 176 3.88 14.19 4.37
N PHE A 177 4.16 13.03 3.73
CA PHE A 177 5.50 12.48 3.55
C PHE A 177 5.67 11.90 2.14
N THR A 178 6.92 11.92 1.67
CA THR A 178 7.30 11.33 0.37
C THR A 178 8.54 10.48 0.54
N PHE A 179 8.39 9.19 0.33
CA PHE A 179 9.50 8.23 0.37
C PHE A 179 9.95 7.88 -1.05
N ILE A 180 11.28 7.87 -1.24
CA ILE A 180 11.93 7.46 -2.49
C ILE A 180 12.67 6.15 -2.23
N PHE A 181 12.35 5.10 -2.97
CA PHE A 181 12.93 3.79 -2.77
C PHE A 181 13.40 3.18 -4.09
N GLY A 182 14.68 3.34 -4.41
CA GLY A 182 15.25 2.91 -5.68
C GLY A 182 16.77 2.84 -5.66
N GLY A 183 17.37 2.57 -6.84
CA GLY A 183 18.80 2.44 -7.04
C GLY A 183 19.29 1.00 -7.23
N THR A 184 18.52 -0.01 -6.79
CA THR A 184 18.88 -1.42 -6.99
C THR A 184 18.88 -1.83 -8.46
N ASN A 185 18.01 -1.23 -9.29
CA ASN A 185 17.96 -1.49 -10.73
C ASN A 185 19.05 -0.72 -11.48
N ASP A 186 19.43 0.45 -11.00
CA ASP A 186 20.59 1.20 -11.53
C ASP A 186 21.86 0.36 -11.39
N TYR A 187 22.06 -0.28 -10.22
CA TYR A 187 23.15 -1.21 -10.00
C TYR A 187 23.03 -2.49 -10.84
N GLY A 188 21.86 -3.15 -10.81
CA GLY A 188 21.74 -4.52 -11.32
C GLY A 188 21.56 -4.64 -12.82
N MET A 189 21.01 -3.63 -13.47
CA MET A 189 20.69 -3.65 -14.90
C MET A 189 20.82 -2.28 -15.59
N GLY A 190 21.28 -1.26 -14.89
CA GLY A 190 21.46 0.07 -15.46
C GLY A 190 22.64 0.12 -16.42
N GLU A 191 22.48 0.87 -17.51
CA GLU A 191 23.53 1.16 -18.48
C GLU A 191 24.16 2.53 -18.23
N ALA A 192 23.50 3.39 -17.45
CA ALA A 192 23.96 4.75 -17.18
C ALA A 192 25.23 4.76 -16.32
N ASP A 193 26.20 5.58 -16.70
CA ASP A 193 27.38 5.83 -15.89
C ASP A 193 27.04 6.39 -14.53
N LEU A 194 27.90 6.17 -13.52
CA LEU A 194 27.71 6.80 -12.21
C LEU A 194 27.76 8.33 -12.32
N GLY A 195 28.65 8.86 -13.16
CA GLY A 195 28.99 10.28 -13.13
C GLY A 195 29.71 10.67 -11.84
N ASP A 196 29.67 11.94 -11.51
CA ASP A 196 30.23 12.53 -10.30
C ASP A 196 29.32 13.63 -9.74
N ILE A 197 29.75 14.28 -8.65
CA ILE A 197 28.96 15.33 -7.97
C ILE A 197 28.70 16.56 -8.88
N ASN A 198 29.49 16.79 -9.92
CA ASN A 198 29.31 17.88 -10.89
C ASN A 198 28.39 17.49 -12.06
N SER A 199 28.06 16.21 -12.20
CA SER A 199 27.18 15.72 -13.26
C SER A 199 25.76 16.28 -13.09
N ASP A 200 25.14 16.77 -14.18
CA ASP A 200 23.75 17.28 -14.23
C ASP A 200 22.88 16.51 -15.24
N SER A 201 23.43 15.51 -15.89
CA SER A 201 22.73 14.70 -16.88
C SER A 201 21.79 13.71 -16.24
N TYR A 202 20.58 13.59 -16.76
CA TYR A 202 19.64 12.51 -16.39
C TYR A 202 20.14 11.11 -16.75
N TYR A 203 21.14 11.01 -17.61
CA TYR A 203 21.76 9.76 -18.09
C TYR A 203 22.99 9.34 -17.26
N THR A 204 23.24 10.00 -16.13
CA THR A 204 24.20 9.56 -15.12
C THR A 204 23.50 9.41 -13.79
N PHE A 205 23.95 8.49 -12.93
CA PHE A 205 23.28 8.23 -11.65
C PHE A 205 23.32 9.46 -10.73
N TYR A 206 24.49 10.11 -10.58
CA TYR A 206 24.61 11.35 -9.81
C TYR A 206 23.72 12.46 -10.36
N GLY A 207 23.77 12.71 -11.65
CA GLY A 207 23.02 13.79 -12.25
C GLY A 207 21.51 13.58 -12.18
N ALA A 208 21.04 12.36 -12.43
CA ALA A 208 19.65 12.00 -12.31
C ALA A 208 19.14 12.12 -10.86
N LEU A 209 19.94 11.67 -9.88
CA LEU A 209 19.59 11.78 -8.45
C LEU A 209 19.55 13.25 -7.99
N LYS A 210 20.54 14.08 -8.39
CA LYS A 210 20.52 15.52 -8.12
C LYS A 210 19.28 16.20 -8.70
N ASN A 211 18.93 15.90 -9.95
CA ASN A 211 17.74 16.45 -10.58
C ASN A 211 16.47 16.00 -9.86
N LEU A 212 16.38 14.71 -9.48
CA LEU A 212 15.26 14.17 -8.71
C LEU A 212 15.10 14.93 -7.38
N VAL A 213 16.17 15.09 -6.61
CA VAL A 213 16.14 15.83 -5.33
C VAL A 213 15.77 17.30 -5.54
N LYS A 214 16.37 17.98 -6.54
CA LYS A 214 16.02 19.35 -6.89
C LYS A 214 14.54 19.53 -7.20
N ASP A 215 13.94 18.61 -7.92
CA ASP A 215 12.53 18.69 -8.32
C ASP A 215 11.60 18.24 -7.19
N LEU A 216 12.01 17.31 -6.32
CA LEU A 216 11.31 16.98 -5.07
C LEU A 216 11.24 18.20 -4.14
N LEU A 217 12.34 18.92 -3.94
CA LEU A 217 12.41 20.11 -3.09
C LEU A 217 11.58 21.31 -3.61
N LYS A 218 11.20 21.32 -4.88
CA LYS A 218 10.23 22.30 -5.41
C LYS A 218 8.80 21.98 -4.99
N LYS A 219 8.50 20.71 -4.69
CA LYS A 219 7.16 20.23 -4.36
C LYS A 219 6.97 20.01 -2.86
N PHE A 220 8.00 19.60 -2.16
CA PHE A 220 7.95 19.20 -0.75
C PHE A 220 9.09 19.85 0.04
N ASN A 221 8.84 20.10 1.33
CA ASN A 221 9.92 20.49 2.24
C ASN A 221 10.86 19.29 2.45
N ASN A 222 12.14 19.55 2.75
CA ASN A 222 13.15 18.51 2.97
C ASN A 222 12.80 17.56 4.14
N ASP A 223 12.19 18.07 5.23
CA ASP A 223 11.71 17.30 6.38
C ASP A 223 10.55 16.33 6.07
N LYS A 224 9.94 16.47 4.90
CA LYS A 224 8.89 15.57 4.39
C LYS A 224 9.39 14.54 3.38
N ILE A 225 10.67 14.57 3.05
CA ILE A 225 11.29 13.66 2.08
C ILE A 225 12.22 12.71 2.83
N CYS A 226 12.11 11.42 2.52
CA CYS A 226 13.02 10.41 3.06
C CYS A 226 13.39 9.40 1.96
N PHE A 227 14.67 9.14 1.79
CA PHE A 227 15.13 8.06 0.92
C PHE A 227 15.23 6.76 1.69
N ILE A 228 14.77 5.67 1.08
CA ILE A 228 15.08 4.32 1.55
C ILE A 228 16.20 3.80 0.67
N LEU A 229 17.34 3.52 1.28
CA LEU A 229 18.50 3.03 0.54
C LEU A 229 18.21 1.66 -0.08
N PRO A 230 18.82 1.32 -1.22
CA PRO A 230 18.74 -0.01 -1.80
C PRO A 230 19.01 -1.07 -0.75
N LEU A 231 18.08 -2.03 -0.60
CA LEU A 231 18.26 -3.15 0.32
C LEU A 231 19.45 -3.99 -0.10
N SER A 232 19.98 -4.71 0.87
CA SER A 232 20.93 -5.78 0.57
C SER A 232 20.35 -6.77 -0.43
N ARG A 233 21.16 -7.26 -1.36
CA ARG A 233 20.75 -8.24 -2.38
C ARG A 233 21.86 -9.24 -2.66
N PHE A 234 21.50 -10.38 -3.21
CA PHE A 234 22.48 -11.38 -3.62
C PHE A 234 23.52 -10.78 -4.57
N GLU A 235 24.79 -11.05 -4.30
CA GLU A 235 25.93 -10.56 -5.09
C GLU A 235 26.09 -9.02 -5.12
N GLU A 236 25.66 -8.31 -4.10
CA GLU A 236 25.74 -6.85 -4.01
C GLU A 236 27.18 -6.30 -3.97
N ASP A 237 28.13 -7.13 -3.58
CA ASP A 237 29.58 -6.85 -3.57
C ASP A 237 30.25 -6.98 -4.94
N LYS A 238 29.57 -7.61 -5.91
CA LYS A 238 30.07 -7.68 -7.27
C LYS A 238 30.10 -6.30 -7.91
N ILE A 239 31.15 -6.03 -8.65
CA ILE A 239 31.19 -4.89 -9.55
C ILE A 239 30.37 -5.25 -10.79
N ILE A 240 29.19 -4.64 -10.90
CA ILE A 240 28.38 -4.68 -12.10
C ILE A 240 28.54 -3.36 -12.81
N LYS A 241 29.08 -3.38 -14.05
CA LYS A 241 29.34 -2.21 -14.90
C LYS A 241 30.09 -1.06 -14.18
N HIS A 242 29.42 -0.31 -13.32
CA HIS A 242 29.92 0.97 -12.79
C HIS A 242 30.27 0.93 -11.30
N GLY A 243 30.09 -0.20 -10.60
CA GLY A 243 30.45 -0.32 -9.19
C GLY A 243 29.67 -1.40 -8.43
N THR A 244 29.88 -1.43 -7.12
CA THR A 244 29.10 -2.27 -6.19
C THR A 244 27.80 -1.58 -5.79
N LEU A 245 26.84 -2.30 -5.25
CA LEU A 245 25.59 -1.70 -4.74
C LEU A 245 25.86 -0.70 -3.61
N GLU A 246 26.89 -0.93 -2.79
CA GLU A 246 27.27 0.01 -1.74
C GLU A 246 27.69 1.38 -2.33
N ARG A 247 28.36 1.39 -3.48
CA ARG A 247 28.69 2.66 -4.14
C ARG A 247 27.45 3.49 -4.51
N TYR A 248 26.36 2.85 -4.94
CA TYR A 248 25.08 3.53 -5.19
C TYR A 248 24.45 4.05 -3.89
N ARG A 249 24.52 3.28 -2.78
CA ARG A 249 24.04 3.74 -1.46
C ARG A 249 24.83 4.96 -0.98
N GLU A 250 26.17 4.95 -1.11
CA GLU A 250 27.03 6.08 -0.75
C GLU A 250 26.66 7.37 -1.52
N ILE A 251 26.40 7.25 -2.83
CA ILE A 251 25.97 8.40 -3.65
C ILE A 251 24.61 8.93 -3.17
N ILE A 252 23.65 8.05 -2.84
CA ILE A 252 22.36 8.49 -2.30
C ILE A 252 22.57 9.21 -0.96
N LYS A 253 23.36 8.64 -0.05
CA LYS A 253 23.69 9.27 1.25
C LYS A 253 24.31 10.65 1.05
N GLU A 254 25.33 10.75 0.19
CA GLU A 254 26.02 12.01 -0.11
C GLU A 254 25.05 13.10 -0.60
N ILE A 255 24.16 12.78 -1.54
CA ILE A 255 23.19 13.75 -2.07
C ILE A 255 22.11 14.09 -1.03
N CYS A 256 21.69 13.15 -0.21
CA CYS A 256 20.76 13.40 0.89
C CYS A 256 21.38 14.34 1.94
N ASP A 257 22.61 14.06 2.38
CA ASP A 257 23.33 14.87 3.38
C ASP A 257 23.52 16.31 2.89
N LEU A 258 23.90 16.50 1.61
CA LEU A 258 24.07 17.83 1.01
C LEU A 258 22.77 18.65 0.96
N ASN A 259 21.60 17.99 1.02
CA ASN A 259 20.29 18.64 0.94
C ASN A 259 19.50 18.59 2.25
N ASN A 260 20.10 18.10 3.34
CA ASN A 260 19.45 17.88 4.65
C ASN A 260 18.16 17.05 4.49
N ILE A 261 18.23 15.97 3.72
CA ILE A 261 17.16 14.99 3.52
C ILE A 261 17.52 13.72 4.29
N ASP A 262 16.56 13.18 5.01
CA ASP A 262 16.74 11.94 5.75
C ASP A 262 16.82 10.71 4.84
N TYR A 263 17.48 9.66 5.31
CA TYR A 263 17.46 8.36 4.67
C TYR A 263 17.39 7.22 5.68
N LEU A 264 16.78 6.11 5.26
CA LEU A 264 16.68 4.86 6.01
C LEU A 264 17.60 3.81 5.39
N ASP A 265 18.54 3.31 6.18
CA ASP A 265 19.36 2.14 5.86
C ASP A 265 18.78 0.91 6.56
N LEU A 266 18.24 -0.01 5.79
CA LEU A 266 17.59 -1.23 6.30
C LEU A 266 18.42 -2.50 6.06
N CYS A 267 19.70 -2.37 5.66
CA CYS A 267 20.54 -3.52 5.32
C CYS A 267 20.82 -4.44 6.51
N LYS A 268 20.89 -3.88 7.73
CA LYS A 268 21.08 -4.68 8.96
C LYS A 268 19.84 -5.46 9.36
N GLU A 269 18.67 -4.88 9.17
CA GLU A 269 17.37 -5.49 9.48
C GLU A 269 16.95 -6.53 8.46
N LEU A 270 17.49 -6.42 7.24
CA LEU A 270 17.20 -7.29 6.10
C LEU A 270 18.50 -7.86 5.51
N PRO A 271 19.27 -8.64 6.29
CA PRO A 271 20.50 -9.24 5.79
C PRO A 271 20.22 -10.24 4.67
N ILE A 272 21.09 -10.25 3.69
CA ILE A 272 21.04 -11.20 2.58
C ILE A 272 21.47 -12.59 3.04
N PRO A 273 20.87 -13.64 2.47
CA PRO A 273 21.41 -14.98 2.58
C PRO A 273 22.68 -15.13 1.73
N ASP A 274 23.63 -15.88 2.23
CA ASP A 274 24.89 -16.21 1.55
C ASP A 274 24.68 -16.94 0.19
N THR A 275 23.48 -17.43 -0.06
CA THR A 275 23.13 -18.16 -1.29
C THR A 275 21.93 -17.47 -1.96
N GLY A 276 22.05 -17.12 -3.24
CA GLY A 276 21.10 -16.34 -4.04
C GLY A 276 19.68 -16.86 -4.21
N GLY A 277 19.19 -17.60 -3.23
CA GLY A 277 17.89 -18.20 -3.22
C GLY A 277 16.90 -17.56 -2.25
N LYS A 278 15.89 -18.32 -1.91
CA LYS A 278 14.91 -17.97 -0.88
C LYS A 278 15.60 -17.86 0.46
N SER A 279 15.35 -16.77 1.16
CA SER A 279 15.79 -16.56 2.53
C SER A 279 14.63 -16.31 3.46
N GLN A 280 14.94 -16.06 4.73
CA GLN A 280 13.95 -15.66 5.72
C GLN A 280 13.19 -14.39 5.28
N TYR A 281 13.84 -13.47 4.56
CA TYR A 281 13.28 -12.15 4.22
C TYR A 281 13.10 -11.91 2.72
N PHE A 282 13.76 -12.72 1.87
CA PHE A 282 13.74 -12.55 0.42
C PHE A 282 13.23 -13.80 -0.29
N LYS A 283 12.73 -13.62 -1.52
CA LYS A 283 12.23 -14.72 -2.35
C LYS A 283 13.26 -15.26 -3.31
N ASP A 284 14.05 -14.36 -3.85
CA ASP A 284 14.95 -14.59 -4.99
C ASP A 284 16.30 -13.87 -4.80
N GLY A 285 16.62 -13.48 -3.58
CA GLY A 285 17.83 -12.73 -3.26
C GLY A 285 17.75 -11.23 -3.62
N LEU A 286 16.60 -10.73 -4.10
CA LEU A 286 16.35 -9.33 -4.42
C LEU A 286 15.03 -8.84 -3.83
N HIS A 287 13.93 -9.53 -4.13
CA HIS A 287 12.60 -9.08 -3.75
C HIS A 287 12.23 -9.57 -2.34
N PRO A 288 11.87 -8.67 -1.42
CA PRO A 288 11.41 -9.05 -0.09
C PRO A 288 10.20 -9.98 -0.17
N ASN A 289 10.18 -10.98 0.69
CA ASN A 289 8.98 -11.79 0.93
C ASN A 289 8.06 -11.07 1.94
N LYS A 290 6.95 -11.70 2.33
CA LYS A 290 5.99 -11.16 3.30
C LYS A 290 6.65 -10.67 4.61
N GLN A 291 7.65 -11.38 5.13
CA GLN A 291 8.36 -10.98 6.35
C GLN A 291 9.26 -9.78 6.11
N GLY A 292 9.99 -9.77 4.99
CA GLY A 292 10.81 -8.62 4.59
C GLY A 292 9.98 -7.35 4.45
N HIS A 293 8.83 -7.42 3.76
CA HIS A 293 7.92 -6.27 3.65
C HIS A 293 7.37 -5.78 5.00
N LYS A 294 7.11 -6.66 5.95
CA LYS A 294 6.71 -6.24 7.31
C LYS A 294 7.83 -5.52 8.06
N ILE A 295 9.08 -5.94 7.88
CA ILE A 295 10.24 -5.27 8.47
C ILE A 295 10.39 -3.87 7.89
N ILE A 296 10.29 -3.71 6.56
CA ILE A 296 10.30 -2.40 5.91
C ILE A 296 9.22 -1.50 6.52
N ALA A 297 7.97 -1.98 6.59
CA ALA A 297 6.86 -1.21 7.16
C ALA A 297 7.12 -0.78 8.60
N ARG A 298 7.65 -1.66 9.46
CA ARG A 298 7.97 -1.33 10.86
C ARG A 298 9.04 -0.25 10.98
N ASN A 299 10.07 -0.30 10.15
CA ASN A 299 11.13 0.71 10.19
C ASN A 299 10.63 2.08 9.68
N ILE A 300 9.78 2.12 8.66
CA ILE A 300 9.11 3.36 8.24
C ILE A 300 8.23 3.91 9.37
N ILE A 301 7.49 3.05 10.08
CA ILE A 301 6.69 3.49 11.25
C ILE A 301 7.58 4.06 12.35
N LYS A 302 8.72 3.45 12.64
CA LYS A 302 9.67 3.97 13.64
C LYS A 302 10.19 5.36 13.25
N TYR A 303 10.50 5.55 11.97
CA TYR A 303 10.92 6.85 11.46
C TYR A 303 9.82 7.91 11.60
N LEU A 304 8.58 7.60 11.21
CA LEU A 304 7.45 8.52 11.30
C LEU A 304 7.05 8.92 12.74
N LYS A 305 7.61 8.27 13.75
CA LYS A 305 7.37 8.57 15.18
C LYS A 305 8.43 9.46 15.81
N GLN A 306 9.52 9.74 15.11
CA GLN A 306 10.60 10.61 15.60
C GLN A 306 10.23 12.07 15.44
#